data_4b78db7bba76c98051040cdb68eba866
#
_entry.id   4b78db7bba76c98051040cdb68eba866
#
_cell.length_a   1.000
_cell.length_b   1.000
_cell.length_c   1.000
_cell.angle_alpha   90.00
_cell.angle_beta   90.00
_cell.angle_gamma   90.00
#
_symmetry.space_group_name_H-M   'P 1'
#
loop_
_entity.id
_entity.type
_entity.pdbx_description
1 polymer ?
#
loop_
_entity_poly.entity_id
_entity_poly.type
_entity_poly.pdbx_seq_one_letter_code
_entity_poly.pdbx_strand_id
1 'polypeptide(L)' 'MYINFCFRELEMDGDAVFGIFDAPDLDVNCRFQYNIATHEYHLWNSNKPEEEIVPIPFYWLDMKLEENGVLMKTERKISY' A
#
# COMPACT_ATOMS: atom_id res chain seq x y z
N MET A 1 5.65 17.15 -4.75
CA MET A 1 4.32 16.66 -5.16
C MET A 1 3.64 15.99 -3.99
N TYR A 2 2.39 16.34 -3.74
CA TYR A 2 1.59 15.77 -2.67
C TYR A 2 0.60 14.78 -3.25
N ILE A 3 0.61 13.58 -2.71
CA ILE A 3 -0.25 12.50 -3.19
C ILE A 3 -1.11 12.02 -2.02
N ASN A 4 -2.41 11.94 -2.24
CA ASN A 4 -3.31 11.30 -1.31
C ASN A 4 -3.38 9.81 -1.65
N PHE A 5 -3.20 8.97 -0.66
CA PHE A 5 -3.33 7.54 -0.87
C PHE A 5 -3.93 6.86 0.36
N CYS A 6 -4.45 5.68 0.12
CA CYS A 6 -5.08 4.88 1.15
C CYS A 6 -4.73 3.40 0.92
N PHE A 7 -4.34 2.73 1.99
CA PHE A 7 -4.24 1.28 2.03
C PHE A 7 -5.47 0.78 2.78
N ARG A 8 -6.29 -0.02 2.12
CA ARG A 8 -7.56 -0.49 2.67
C ARG A 8 -7.60 -1.99 2.81
N GLU A 9 -8.48 -2.49 3.66
CA GLU A 9 -8.69 -3.92 3.90
C GLU A 9 -7.38 -4.65 4.21
N LEU A 10 -6.55 -4.01 5.02
CA LEU A 10 -5.23 -4.54 5.37
C LEU A 10 -5.35 -5.77 6.25
N GLU A 11 -4.60 -6.80 5.89
CA GLU A 11 -4.47 -8.03 6.67
C GLU A 11 -3.00 -8.44 6.67
N MET A 12 -2.56 -9.04 7.76
CA MET A 12 -1.20 -9.56 7.87
C MET A 12 -1.23 -11.06 8.14
N ASP A 13 -0.32 -11.77 7.48
CA ASP A 13 -0.06 -13.19 7.73
C ASP A 13 1.46 -13.35 7.76
N GLY A 14 2.02 -13.42 8.97
CA GLY A 14 3.46 -13.41 9.15
C GLY A 14 4.06 -12.12 8.64
N ASP A 15 4.98 -12.20 7.68
CA ASP A 15 5.62 -11.04 7.08
C ASP A 15 4.86 -10.51 5.85
N ALA A 16 3.77 -11.15 5.47
CA ALA A 16 2.99 -10.75 4.31
C ALA A 16 1.87 -9.79 4.72
N VAL A 17 1.75 -8.69 3.99
CA VAL A 17 0.67 -7.73 4.15
C VAL A 17 -0.16 -7.76 2.88
N PHE A 18 -1.48 -7.92 3.04
CA PHE A 18 -2.43 -7.95 1.94
C PHE A 18 -3.37 -6.78 2.06
N GLY A 19 -3.84 -6.27 0.93
CA GLY A 19 -4.82 -5.21 0.94
C GLY A 19 -5.07 -4.59 -0.42
N ILE A 20 -5.66 -3.41 -0.39
CA ILE A 20 -5.96 -2.62 -1.57
C ILE A 20 -5.25 -1.29 -1.44
N PHE A 21 -4.54 -0.90 -2.49
CA PHE A 21 -3.94 0.42 -2.61
C PHE A 21 -4.81 1.29 -3.51
N ASP A 22 -5.14 2.46 -3.03
CA ASP A 22 -5.98 3.42 -3.74
C ASP A 22 -5.33 4.80 -3.68
N ALA A 23 -5.06 5.37 -4.86
CA ALA A 23 -4.50 6.72 -4.98
C ALA A 23 -5.33 7.50 -6.02
N PRO A 24 -6.43 8.14 -5.58
CA PRO A 24 -7.34 8.82 -6.50
C PRO A 24 -6.68 9.88 -7.38
N ASP A 25 -5.71 10.59 -6.85
CA ASP A 25 -5.02 11.65 -7.60
C ASP A 25 -4.21 11.10 -8.78
N LEU A 26 -3.84 9.83 -8.71
CA LEU A 26 -3.11 9.14 -9.77
C LEU A 26 -4.01 8.20 -10.57
N ASP A 27 -5.28 8.11 -10.20
CA ASP A 27 -6.22 7.16 -10.79
C ASP A 27 -5.71 5.72 -10.72
N VAL A 28 -5.17 5.34 -9.57
CA VAL A 28 -4.64 4.00 -9.33
C VAL A 28 -5.50 3.29 -8.29
N ASN A 29 -5.88 2.06 -8.61
CA ASN A 29 -6.56 1.16 -7.68
C ASN A 29 -6.11 -0.26 -7.99
N CYS A 30 -5.54 -0.95 -7.00
CA CYS A 30 -5.07 -2.32 -7.20
C CYS A 30 -5.05 -3.07 -5.88
N ARG A 31 -5.12 -4.40 -5.97
CA ARG A 31 -4.82 -5.26 -4.83
C ARG A 31 -3.32 -5.53 -4.79
N PHE A 32 -2.81 -5.74 -3.60
CA PHE A 32 -1.39 -5.98 -3.44
C PHE A 32 -1.11 -7.03 -2.35
N GLN A 33 0.06 -7.61 -2.46
CA GLN A 33 0.72 -8.36 -1.40
C GLN A 33 2.11 -7.77 -1.25
N TYR A 34 2.50 -7.44 -0.03
CA TYR A 34 3.81 -6.88 0.26
C TYR A 34 4.47 -7.69 1.37
N ASN A 35 5.75 -7.99 1.21
CA ASN A 35 6.52 -8.69 2.23
C ASN A 35 7.42 -7.69 2.97
N ILE A 36 7.19 -7.53 4.27
CA ILE A 36 7.91 -6.56 5.08
C ILE A 36 9.37 -6.95 5.33
N ALA A 37 9.68 -8.23 5.22
CA ALA A 37 11.06 -8.72 5.44
C ALA A 37 11.93 -8.59 4.19
N THR A 38 11.37 -8.90 3.01
CA THR A 38 12.12 -8.88 1.74
C THR A 38 11.88 -7.63 0.91
N HIS A 39 10.85 -6.87 1.23
CA HIS A 39 10.38 -5.70 0.48
C HIS A 39 9.88 -6.05 -0.93
N GLU A 40 9.59 -7.31 -1.19
CA GLU A 40 8.99 -7.75 -2.44
C GLU A 40 7.49 -7.51 -2.42
N TYR A 41 6.91 -7.26 -3.59
CA TYR A 41 5.49 -7.01 -3.71
C TYR A 41 4.91 -7.63 -4.97
N HIS A 42 3.60 -7.83 -4.94
CA HIS A 42 2.82 -8.37 -6.04
C HIS A 42 1.56 -7.54 -6.19
N LEU A 43 1.22 -7.17 -7.43
CA LEU A 43 0.02 -6.39 -7.72
C LEU A 43 -0.90 -7.19 -8.64
N TRP A 44 -2.22 -7.08 -8.39
CA TRP A 44 -3.22 -7.67 -9.27
C TRP A 44 -4.54 -6.89 -9.16
N ASN A 45 -5.48 -7.19 -10.05
CA ASN A 45 -6.76 -6.48 -10.14
C ASN A 45 -6.56 -4.97 -10.25
N SER A 46 -5.53 -4.56 -10.99
CA SER A 46 -5.23 -3.15 -11.19
C SER A 46 -6.06 -2.60 -12.35
N ASN A 47 -6.49 -1.35 -12.21
CA ASN A 47 -7.13 -0.61 -13.27
C ASN A 47 -6.14 -0.11 -14.34
N LYS A 48 -4.84 -0.26 -14.09
CA LYS A 48 -3.77 0.15 -15.00
C LYS A 48 -2.72 -0.94 -15.13
N PRO A 49 -1.97 -0.98 -16.25
CA PRO A 49 -0.80 -1.84 -16.35
C PRO A 49 0.21 -1.51 -15.25
N GLU A 50 0.89 -2.53 -14.74
CA GLU A 50 1.86 -2.37 -13.65
C GLU A 50 2.93 -1.32 -13.96
N GLU A 51 3.38 -1.27 -15.22
CA GLU A 51 4.38 -0.32 -15.68
C GLU A 51 3.92 1.15 -15.66
N GLU A 52 2.61 1.40 -15.61
CA GLU A 52 2.05 2.74 -15.49
C GLU A 52 1.80 3.16 -14.05
N ILE A 53 1.90 2.21 -13.14
CA ILE A 53 1.69 2.48 -11.72
C ILE A 53 2.98 3.05 -11.16
N VAL A 54 2.91 4.28 -10.64
CA VAL A 54 4.05 4.86 -9.93
C VAL A 54 4.38 3.99 -8.72
N PRO A 55 5.62 3.97 -8.25
CA PRO A 55 6.00 3.14 -7.12
C PRO A 55 5.07 3.35 -5.93
N ILE A 56 4.43 2.29 -5.48
CA ILE A 56 3.56 2.33 -4.31
C ILE A 56 4.44 2.57 -3.09
N PRO A 57 4.07 3.49 -2.20
CA PRO A 57 4.90 3.84 -1.05
C PRO A 57 4.81 2.80 0.07
N PHE A 58 5.26 1.58 -0.19
CA PHE A 58 5.22 0.51 0.81
C PHE A 58 6.06 0.82 2.05
N TYR A 59 7.10 1.65 1.90
CA TYR A 59 7.90 2.10 3.05
C TYR A 59 7.04 2.75 4.12
N TRP A 60 5.93 3.33 3.73
CA TRP A 60 4.99 3.98 4.65
C TRP A 60 4.33 2.95 5.57
N LEU A 61 4.04 1.75 5.04
CA LEU A 61 3.53 0.64 5.86
C LEU A 61 4.58 0.18 6.86
N ASP A 62 5.83 0.06 6.44
CA ASP A 62 6.95 -0.28 7.32
C ASP A 62 7.06 0.73 8.45
N MET A 63 6.96 2.02 8.13
CA MET A 63 7.03 3.10 9.09
C MET A 63 5.88 3.03 10.10
N LYS A 64 4.66 2.74 9.63
CA LYS A 64 3.49 2.61 10.50
C LYS A 64 3.60 1.42 11.44
N LEU A 65 4.14 0.31 10.97
CA LEU A 65 4.41 -0.85 11.81
C LEU A 65 5.44 -0.52 12.89
N GLU A 66 6.49 0.22 12.53
CA GLU A 66 7.53 0.63 13.47
C GLU A 66 6.98 1.56 14.55
N GLU A 67 6.12 2.51 14.17
CA GLU A 67 5.53 3.47 15.08
C GLU A 67 4.50 2.85 16.03
N ASN A 68 3.63 1.98 15.51
CA ASN A 68 2.45 1.51 16.23
C ASN A 68 2.51 0.02 16.62
N GLY A 69 3.45 -0.73 16.06
CA GLY A 69 3.57 -2.17 16.29
C GLY A 69 2.58 -3.03 15.52
N VAL A 70 1.50 -2.43 15.03
CA VAL A 70 0.48 -3.12 14.23
C VAL A 70 -0.04 -2.18 13.15
N LEU A 71 -0.57 -2.75 12.06
CA LEU A 71 -1.27 -1.98 11.04
C LEU A 71 -2.76 -1.95 11.38
N MET A 72 -3.37 -0.80 11.23
CA MET A 72 -4.83 -0.68 11.29
C MET A 72 -5.41 -1.24 9.98
N LYS A 73 -6.70 -1.56 10.00
CA LYS A 73 -7.37 -2.10 8.82
C LYS A 73 -7.33 -1.15 7.64
N THR A 74 -7.32 0.14 7.91
CA THR A 74 -7.17 1.20 6.92
C THR A 74 -6.09 2.14 7.37
N GLU A 75 -5.09 2.35 6.53
CA GLU A 75 -4.03 3.34 6.74
C GLU A 75 -4.09 4.34 5.60
N ARG A 76 -4.15 5.61 5.94
CA ARG A 76 -4.37 6.67 4.97
C ARG A 76 -3.39 7.81 5.17
N LYS A 77 -2.92 8.34 4.07
CA LYS A 77 -2.17 9.59 4.06
C LYS A 77 -2.91 10.62 3.21
N ILE A 78 -3.15 11.78 3.79
CA ILE A 78 -3.68 12.93 3.08
C ILE A 78 -2.59 14.00 3.12
N SER A 79 -2.18 14.46 1.95
CA SER A 79 -1.15 15.51 1.81
C SER A 79 -1.78 16.78 1.26
N TYR A 80 -1.37 17.90 1.82
CA TYR A 80 -1.87 19.21 1.41
C TYR A 80 -0.76 20.04 0.78
#